data_0c745f45ba3aa9dd87d0ac5d87fc32e0
#
_entry.id   0c745f45ba3aa9dd87d0ac5d87fc32e0
#
_cell.length_a   1.000
_cell.length_b   1.000
_cell.length_c   1.000
_cell.angle_alpha   90.00
_cell.angle_beta   90.00
_cell.angle_gamma   90.00
#
_symmetry.space_group_name_H-M   'P 1'
#
loop_
_entity.id
_entity.type
_entity.pdbx_description
1 polymer ?
#
loop_
_entity_poly.entity_id
_entity_poly.type
_entity_poly.pdbx_seq_one_letter_code
_entity_poly.pdbx_strand_id
1 'polypeptide(L)'
;MAEEFIEARAVNASLALLDGFELRVDGRFVTVPAHVQRLLAFLAIRRKPQHRTSLAGALWLDTAEDHASRNLRTALWRAGKVSKALVETNGAYVAIKPEVRVDLADAIDHAESVLAGSLVAESVRDLAGDLLPDWSEDWVLIERERVRQLRMHALEALCAQLTSLGRFGHAVEAGLAAVAVEPLRESAHRVLIAAYLAEGNLCEAVRHLEEFRALLDESLGVAPSPGLVALVAVARS
;
A
#
# COMPACT_ATOMS: atom_id res chain seq x y z
N MET A 1 -18.35 -26.72 42.50
CA MET A 1 -18.69 -25.48 41.78
C MET A 1 -17.57 -25.22 40.82
N ALA A 2 -17.76 -25.61 39.56
CA ALA A 2 -16.83 -25.32 38.49
C ALA A 2 -17.15 -23.94 37.96
N GLU A 3 -16.30 -22.93 38.18
CA GLU A 3 -16.32 -21.68 37.49
C GLU A 3 -15.93 -21.94 36.03
N GLU A 4 -16.91 -21.91 35.17
CA GLU A 4 -16.77 -21.91 33.72
C GLU A 4 -16.08 -20.59 33.34
N PHE A 5 -14.76 -20.64 33.17
CA PHE A 5 -14.00 -19.59 32.46
C PHE A 5 -14.49 -19.59 31.02
N ILE A 6 -15.47 -18.74 30.73
CA ILE A 6 -15.80 -18.35 29.36
C ILE A 6 -14.59 -17.54 28.89
N GLU A 7 -13.66 -18.22 28.20
CA GLU A 7 -12.64 -17.56 27.40
C GLU A 7 -13.36 -16.61 26.43
N ALA A 8 -13.23 -15.33 26.68
CA ALA A 8 -13.72 -14.30 25.76
C ALA A 8 -13.03 -14.53 24.42
N ARG A 9 -13.74 -15.18 23.49
CA ARG A 9 -13.27 -15.45 22.12
C ARG A 9 -12.74 -14.14 21.55
N ALA A 10 -11.44 -14.07 21.28
CA ALA A 10 -10.82 -12.89 20.71
C ALA A 10 -11.55 -12.56 19.39
N VAL A 11 -12.23 -11.43 19.36
CA VAL A 11 -12.94 -10.95 18.15
C VAL A 11 -11.88 -10.66 17.11
N ASN A 12 -11.91 -11.39 16.00
CA ASN A 12 -10.99 -11.19 14.89
C ASN A 12 -11.56 -10.13 13.96
N ALA A 13 -10.93 -8.95 13.89
CA ALA A 13 -11.34 -7.88 13.00
C ALA A 13 -10.23 -7.60 11.98
N SER A 14 -10.61 -7.38 10.73
CA SER A 14 -9.69 -6.96 9.68
C SER A 14 -10.27 -5.82 8.85
N LEU A 15 -9.40 -4.93 8.43
CA LEU A 15 -9.69 -3.76 7.63
C LEU A 15 -8.83 -3.82 6.36
N ALA A 16 -9.46 -3.92 5.20
CA ALA A 16 -8.80 -3.76 3.92
C ALA A 16 -8.99 -2.32 3.44
N LEU A 17 -7.90 -1.70 3.01
CA LEU A 17 -7.82 -0.35 2.47
C LEU A 17 -7.16 -0.33 1.08
N LEU A 18 -6.55 -1.44 0.66
CA LEU A 18 -6.01 -1.61 -0.68
C LEU A 18 -7.13 -2.08 -1.61
N ASP A 19 -7.22 -1.41 -2.78
CA ASP A 19 -8.26 -1.62 -3.80
C ASP A 19 -9.70 -1.33 -3.35
N GLY A 20 -9.88 -0.73 -2.17
CA GLY A 20 -11.18 -0.30 -1.64
C GLY A 20 -11.27 -0.41 -0.12
N PHE A 21 -12.45 -0.06 0.42
CA PHE A 21 -12.72 -0.18 1.85
C PHE A 21 -13.51 -1.46 2.15
N GLU A 22 -12.95 -2.36 2.93
CA GLU A 22 -13.65 -3.55 3.42
C GLU A 22 -13.40 -3.77 4.91
N LEU A 23 -14.48 -3.95 5.67
CA LEU A 23 -14.42 -4.30 7.09
C LEU A 23 -14.96 -5.72 7.30
N ARG A 24 -14.18 -6.58 7.96
CA ARG A 24 -14.62 -7.91 8.41
C ARG A 24 -14.52 -8.02 9.92
N VAL A 25 -15.51 -8.66 10.51
CA VAL A 25 -15.54 -9.03 11.94
C VAL A 25 -15.89 -10.51 12.01
N ASP A 26 -15.04 -11.29 12.67
CA ASP A 26 -15.14 -12.76 12.72
C ASP A 26 -15.28 -13.42 11.34
N GLY A 27 -14.53 -12.88 10.35
CA GLY A 27 -14.52 -13.33 8.97
C GLY A 27 -15.73 -12.91 8.14
N ARG A 28 -16.72 -12.22 8.73
CA ARG A 28 -17.92 -11.77 8.03
C ARG A 28 -17.77 -10.33 7.57
N PHE A 29 -18.16 -10.05 6.33
CA PHE A 29 -18.23 -8.69 5.81
C PHE A 29 -19.26 -7.85 6.60
N VAL A 30 -18.88 -6.62 6.97
CA VAL A 30 -19.72 -5.70 7.73
C VAL A 30 -19.79 -4.35 7.02
N THR A 31 -21.01 -3.99 6.59
CA THR A 31 -21.26 -2.67 6.02
C THR A 31 -21.39 -1.63 7.12
N VAL A 32 -20.63 -0.53 6.98
CA VAL A 32 -20.70 0.61 7.88
C VAL A 32 -20.94 1.91 7.12
N PRO A 33 -21.60 2.92 7.72
CA PRO A 33 -21.84 4.21 7.06
C PRO A 33 -20.53 4.93 6.70
N ALA A 34 -20.56 5.76 5.66
CA ALA A 34 -19.38 6.46 5.12
C ALA A 34 -18.56 7.22 6.19
N HIS A 35 -19.20 7.90 7.14
CA HIS A 35 -18.49 8.60 8.21
C HIS A 35 -17.75 7.67 9.19
N VAL A 36 -18.20 6.41 9.34
CA VAL A 36 -17.49 5.38 10.10
C VAL A 36 -16.35 4.81 9.27
N GLN A 37 -16.56 4.59 7.97
CA GLN A 37 -15.48 4.16 7.05
C GLN A 37 -14.33 5.18 7.09
N ARG A 38 -14.63 6.48 6.95
CA ARG A 38 -13.64 7.57 7.02
C ARG A 38 -12.87 7.58 8.33
N LEU A 39 -13.55 7.41 9.47
CA LEU A 39 -12.91 7.32 10.77
C LEU A 39 -11.94 6.14 10.86
N LEU A 40 -12.39 4.94 10.49
CA LEU A 40 -11.57 3.73 10.56
C LEU A 40 -10.38 3.80 9.62
N ALA A 41 -10.60 4.23 8.37
CA ALA A 41 -9.52 4.40 7.38
C ALA A 41 -8.48 5.43 7.86
N PHE A 42 -8.91 6.59 8.35
CA PHE A 42 -8.00 7.62 8.86
C PHE A 42 -7.11 7.09 9.99
N LEU A 43 -7.72 6.44 10.99
CA LEU A 43 -6.99 5.87 12.12
C LEU A 43 -6.01 4.77 11.70
N ALA A 44 -6.42 3.91 10.77
CA ALA A 44 -5.60 2.82 10.26
C ALA A 44 -4.39 3.33 9.46
N ILE A 45 -4.59 4.34 8.61
CA ILE A 45 -3.52 4.97 7.82
C ILE A 45 -2.51 5.68 8.73
N ARG A 46 -2.97 6.35 9.78
CA ARG A 46 -2.08 7.07 10.70
C ARG A 46 -1.25 6.17 11.60
N ARG A 47 -1.66 4.94 11.85
CA ARG A 47 -0.96 3.89 12.62
C ARG A 47 -0.51 4.33 14.03
N LYS A 48 -1.07 5.42 14.58
CA LYS A 48 -0.76 5.98 15.89
C LYS A 48 -1.98 6.66 16.50
N PRO A 49 -2.06 6.78 17.84
CA PRO A 49 -3.16 7.46 18.51
C PRO A 49 -3.32 8.91 18.02
N GLN A 50 -4.55 9.31 17.71
CA GLN A 50 -4.90 10.63 17.23
C GLN A 50 -5.66 11.39 18.31
N HIS A 51 -5.33 12.67 18.52
CA HIS A 51 -6.06 13.52 19.44
C HIS A 51 -7.47 13.80 18.88
N ARG A 52 -8.51 13.72 19.72
CA ARG A 52 -9.92 13.85 19.29
C ARG A 52 -10.22 15.12 18.53
N THR A 53 -9.70 16.26 18.99
CA THR A 53 -9.91 17.55 18.33
C THR A 53 -9.27 17.58 16.94
N SER A 54 -8.03 17.12 16.83
CA SER A 54 -7.32 17.03 15.55
C SER A 54 -8.00 16.05 14.58
N LEU A 55 -8.47 14.90 15.10
CA LEU A 55 -9.20 13.92 14.33
C LEU A 55 -10.54 14.46 13.83
N ALA A 56 -11.30 15.16 14.68
CA ALA A 56 -12.54 15.80 14.29
C ALA A 56 -12.33 16.87 13.22
N GLY A 57 -11.34 17.74 13.39
CA GLY A 57 -10.98 18.76 12.40
C GLY A 57 -10.54 18.16 11.07
N ALA A 58 -9.74 17.08 11.07
CA ALA A 58 -9.29 16.45 9.84
C ALA A 58 -10.40 15.74 9.06
N LEU A 59 -11.37 15.15 9.75
CA LEU A 59 -12.47 14.41 9.11
C LEU A 59 -13.66 15.30 8.71
N TRP A 60 -13.85 16.47 9.32
CA TRP A 60 -14.97 17.39 9.06
C TRP A 60 -14.48 18.83 8.92
N LEU A 61 -13.63 19.09 7.92
CA LEU A 61 -12.96 20.37 7.66
C LEU A 61 -13.95 21.54 7.50
N ASP A 62 -15.06 21.31 6.80
CA ASP A 62 -16.06 22.36 6.48
C ASP A 62 -17.13 22.52 7.59
N THR A 63 -16.86 22.04 8.79
CA THR A 63 -17.85 21.99 9.86
C THR A 63 -17.30 22.71 11.10
N ALA A 64 -18.15 23.51 11.78
CA ALA A 64 -17.79 24.14 13.04
C ALA A 64 -17.31 23.09 14.07
N GLU A 65 -16.33 23.44 14.90
CA GLU A 65 -15.65 22.53 15.84
C GLU A 65 -16.61 21.71 16.73
N ASP A 66 -17.66 22.36 17.25
CA ASP A 66 -18.68 21.66 18.07
C ASP A 66 -19.46 20.61 17.28
N HIS A 67 -19.72 20.87 16.01
CA HIS A 67 -20.40 19.92 15.12
C HIS A 67 -19.46 18.78 14.71
N ALA A 68 -18.22 19.09 14.38
CA ALA A 68 -17.17 18.09 14.08
C ALA A 68 -16.97 17.13 15.27
N SER A 69 -16.91 17.69 16.49
CA SER A 69 -16.81 16.90 17.73
C SER A 69 -18.02 16.00 17.98
N ARG A 70 -19.22 16.46 17.64
CA ARG A 70 -20.46 15.64 17.73
C ARG A 70 -20.46 14.53 16.69
N ASN A 71 -20.04 14.82 15.46
CA ASN A 71 -19.92 13.86 14.38
C ASN A 71 -18.91 12.74 14.74
N LEU A 72 -17.78 13.11 15.32
CA LEU A 72 -16.77 12.14 15.79
C LEU A 72 -17.36 11.24 16.89
N ARG A 73 -18.09 11.78 17.88
CA ARG A 73 -18.72 10.96 18.92
C ARG A 73 -19.70 9.96 18.32
N THR A 74 -20.50 10.40 17.33
CA THR A 74 -21.46 9.53 16.65
C THR A 74 -20.75 8.42 15.87
N ALA A 75 -19.67 8.75 15.15
CA ALA A 75 -18.87 7.77 14.40
C ALA A 75 -18.24 6.74 15.35
N LEU A 76 -17.63 7.17 16.44
CA LEU A 76 -17.04 6.29 17.46
C LEU A 76 -18.09 5.37 18.11
N TRP A 77 -19.26 5.92 18.46
CA TRP A 77 -20.36 5.12 19.02
C TRP A 77 -20.83 4.05 18.04
N ARG A 78 -20.99 4.40 16.74
CA ARG A 78 -21.38 3.44 15.69
C ARG A 78 -20.31 2.37 15.46
N ALA A 79 -19.03 2.75 15.40
CA ALA A 79 -17.94 1.78 15.31
C ALA A 79 -17.95 0.79 16.48
N GLY A 80 -18.15 1.28 17.72
CA GLY A 80 -18.28 0.46 18.91
C GLY A 80 -19.53 -0.44 18.95
N LYS A 81 -20.60 -0.09 18.23
CA LYS A 81 -21.78 -0.93 18.04
C LYS A 81 -21.51 -2.10 17.07
N VAL A 82 -20.66 -1.88 16.08
CA VAL A 82 -20.22 -2.94 15.16
C VAL A 82 -19.31 -3.93 15.89
N SER A 83 -18.25 -3.43 16.50
CA SER A 83 -17.39 -4.23 17.37
C SER A 83 -16.60 -3.33 18.32
N LYS A 84 -16.54 -3.72 19.59
CA LYS A 84 -15.66 -3.08 20.58
C LYS A 84 -14.18 -3.38 20.32
N ALA A 85 -13.88 -4.32 19.43
CA ALA A 85 -12.53 -4.68 19.05
C ALA A 85 -11.88 -3.74 18.03
N LEU A 86 -12.64 -2.81 17.41
CA LEU A 86 -12.13 -1.97 16.32
C LEU A 86 -11.29 -0.79 16.80
N VAL A 87 -11.80 -0.06 17.79
CA VAL A 87 -11.22 1.22 18.20
C VAL A 87 -11.01 1.24 19.70
N GLU A 88 -9.86 1.74 20.11
CA GLU A 88 -9.59 2.06 21.51
C GLU A 88 -9.63 3.58 21.73
N THR A 89 -9.99 3.96 22.94
CA THR A 89 -10.00 5.35 23.37
C THR A 89 -9.32 5.48 24.72
N ASN A 90 -8.27 6.30 24.80
CA ASN A 90 -7.55 6.60 26.02
C ASN A 90 -7.59 8.11 26.26
N GLY A 91 -8.53 8.56 27.11
CA GLY A 91 -8.75 9.98 27.37
C GLY A 91 -9.07 10.75 26.09
N ALA A 92 -8.19 11.67 25.71
CA ALA A 92 -8.34 12.51 24.52
C ALA A 92 -7.88 11.83 23.21
N TYR A 93 -7.32 10.62 23.28
CA TYR A 93 -6.75 9.93 22.13
C TYR A 93 -7.63 8.78 21.66
N VAL A 94 -7.56 8.52 20.35
CA VAL A 94 -8.30 7.46 19.64
C VAL A 94 -7.34 6.75 18.71
N ALA A 95 -7.38 5.42 18.68
CA ALA A 95 -6.56 4.59 17.78
C ALA A 95 -7.34 3.36 17.30
N ILE A 96 -6.91 2.77 16.20
CA ILE A 96 -7.28 1.38 15.85
C ILE A 96 -6.62 0.47 16.89
N LYS A 97 -7.34 -0.54 17.36
CA LYS A 97 -6.77 -1.52 18.27
C LYS A 97 -5.68 -2.35 17.58
N PRO A 98 -4.60 -2.71 18.29
CA PRO A 98 -3.49 -3.49 17.74
C PRO A 98 -3.89 -4.85 17.16
N GLU A 99 -4.99 -5.43 17.66
CA GLU A 99 -5.50 -6.73 17.23
C GLU A 99 -6.25 -6.66 15.89
N VAL A 100 -6.57 -5.46 15.39
CA VAL A 100 -7.19 -5.27 14.07
C VAL A 100 -6.12 -5.40 13.00
N ARG A 101 -6.22 -6.43 12.18
CA ARG A 101 -5.34 -6.57 11.02
C ARG A 101 -5.70 -5.54 9.95
N VAL A 102 -4.70 -4.82 9.45
CA VAL A 102 -4.85 -3.81 8.38
C VAL A 102 -3.92 -4.17 7.24
N ASP A 103 -4.46 -4.47 6.06
CA ASP A 103 -3.70 -4.86 4.87
C ASP A 103 -2.65 -3.81 4.45
N LEU A 104 -3.00 -2.54 4.53
CA LEU A 104 -2.07 -1.44 4.27
C LEU A 104 -0.86 -1.46 5.23
N ALA A 105 -1.08 -1.80 6.50
CA ALA A 105 0.00 -1.89 7.47
C ALA A 105 0.95 -3.03 7.11
N ASP A 106 0.39 -4.20 6.79
CA ASP A 106 1.14 -5.37 6.35
C ASP A 106 1.96 -5.04 5.08
N ALA A 107 1.36 -4.35 4.10
CA ALA A 107 2.03 -3.96 2.84
C ALA A 107 3.17 -2.95 3.06
N ILE A 108 2.99 -1.96 3.95
CA ILE A 108 4.04 -0.99 4.29
C ILE A 108 5.21 -1.70 4.99
N ASP A 109 4.93 -2.52 6.00
CA ASP A 109 5.97 -3.25 6.76
C ASP A 109 6.74 -4.21 5.84
N HIS A 110 6.05 -4.84 4.88
CA HIS A 110 6.66 -5.67 3.86
C HIS A 110 7.58 -4.86 2.93
N ALA A 111 7.10 -3.73 2.40
CA ALA A 111 7.88 -2.85 1.54
C ALA A 111 9.15 -2.33 2.25
N GLU A 112 9.03 -1.90 3.50
CA GLU A 112 10.15 -1.44 4.33
C GLU A 112 11.17 -2.57 4.58
N SER A 113 10.71 -3.80 4.79
CA SER A 113 11.57 -4.98 4.98
C SER A 113 12.35 -5.33 3.70
N VAL A 114 11.72 -5.23 2.53
CA VAL A 114 12.39 -5.40 1.23
C VAL A 114 13.46 -4.34 1.03
N LEU A 115 13.13 -3.07 1.29
CA LEU A 115 14.07 -1.94 1.16
C LEU A 115 15.25 -2.03 2.13
N ALA A 116 15.03 -2.58 3.32
CA ALA A 116 16.09 -2.85 4.29
C ALA A 116 16.97 -4.07 3.93
N GLY A 117 16.62 -4.82 2.89
CA GLY A 117 17.30 -6.06 2.52
C GLY A 117 17.10 -7.22 3.51
N SER A 118 16.15 -7.07 4.43
CA SER A 118 15.89 -8.05 5.51
C SER A 118 15.03 -9.22 5.04
N LEU A 119 14.29 -9.03 3.96
CA LEU A 119 13.36 -10.00 3.41
C LEU A 119 13.51 -10.06 1.90
N VAL A 120 13.74 -11.26 1.38
CA VAL A 120 13.53 -11.54 -0.04
C VAL A 120 12.08 -12.01 -0.15
N ALA A 121 11.18 -11.09 -0.51
CA ALA A 121 9.78 -11.42 -0.72
C ALA A 121 9.64 -12.52 -1.78
N GLU A 122 8.81 -13.50 -1.50
CA GLU A 122 8.52 -14.55 -2.48
C GLU A 122 7.37 -14.15 -3.41
N SER A 123 6.62 -13.11 -3.08
CA SER A 123 5.43 -12.71 -3.82
C SER A 123 5.32 -11.20 -3.99
N VAL A 124 5.13 -10.78 -5.23
CA VAL A 124 4.77 -9.40 -5.61
C VAL A 124 3.39 -9.00 -5.07
N ARG A 125 2.52 -10.01 -4.76
CA ARG A 125 1.14 -9.77 -4.30
C ARG A 125 1.07 -8.98 -3.01
N ASP A 126 2.06 -9.15 -2.12
CA ASP A 126 2.13 -8.43 -0.84
C ASP A 126 2.46 -6.95 -1.02
N LEU A 127 2.86 -6.56 -2.24
CA LEU A 127 3.10 -5.18 -2.66
C LEU A 127 2.05 -4.69 -3.69
N ALA A 128 0.91 -5.37 -3.82
CA ALA A 128 -0.15 -5.00 -4.78
C ALA A 128 -1.22 -4.10 -4.14
N GLY A 129 -2.05 -3.48 -5.00
CA GLY A 129 -3.22 -2.68 -4.60
C GLY A 129 -2.95 -1.18 -4.42
N ASP A 130 -3.95 -0.38 -4.74
CA ASP A 130 -3.92 1.07 -4.55
C ASP A 130 -4.73 1.48 -3.32
N LEU A 131 -4.21 2.42 -2.54
CA LEU A 131 -4.89 2.89 -1.34
C LEU A 131 -6.19 3.63 -1.69
N LEU A 132 -7.35 3.03 -1.32
CA LEU A 132 -8.69 3.61 -1.42
C LEU A 132 -8.90 4.34 -2.77
N PRO A 133 -8.82 3.66 -3.93
CA PRO A 133 -8.78 4.30 -5.26
C PRO A 133 -9.97 5.22 -5.52
N ASP A 134 -11.16 4.86 -5.00
CA ASP A 134 -12.40 5.61 -5.21
C ASP A 134 -12.59 6.82 -4.25
N TRP A 135 -11.62 7.08 -3.35
CA TRP A 135 -11.74 8.16 -2.38
C TRP A 135 -10.97 9.40 -2.86
N SER A 136 -11.56 10.58 -2.66
CA SER A 136 -11.02 11.86 -3.13
C SER A 136 -10.64 12.84 -2.01
N GLU A 137 -10.67 12.41 -0.75
CA GLU A 137 -10.24 13.25 0.37
C GLU A 137 -8.75 13.56 0.31
N ASP A 138 -8.37 14.82 0.55
CA ASP A 138 -6.98 15.30 0.44
C ASP A 138 -6.00 14.45 1.27
N TRP A 139 -6.40 14.06 2.49
CA TRP A 139 -5.55 13.22 3.35
C TRP A 139 -5.35 11.80 2.78
N VAL A 140 -6.31 11.28 1.97
CA VAL A 140 -6.15 10.00 1.25
C VAL A 140 -5.22 10.18 0.07
N LEU A 141 -5.38 11.25 -0.71
CA LEU A 141 -4.56 11.50 -1.89
C LEU A 141 -3.07 11.63 -1.55
N ILE A 142 -2.76 12.35 -0.46
CA ILE A 142 -1.38 12.49 0.03
C ILE A 142 -0.79 11.14 0.45
N GLU A 143 -1.53 10.35 1.22
CA GLU A 143 -1.05 9.05 1.69
C GLU A 143 -0.99 8.01 0.55
N ARG A 144 -1.93 8.06 -0.40
CA ARG A 144 -1.90 7.22 -1.61
C ARG A 144 -0.61 7.43 -2.39
N GLU A 145 -0.22 8.69 -2.61
CA GLU A 145 1.03 8.99 -3.30
C GLU A 145 2.24 8.51 -2.50
N ARG A 146 2.26 8.68 -1.18
CA ARG A 146 3.33 8.16 -0.31
C ARG A 146 3.45 6.64 -0.41
N VAL A 147 2.33 5.92 -0.32
CA VAL A 147 2.29 4.46 -0.42
C VAL A 147 2.70 3.99 -1.81
N ARG A 148 2.24 4.67 -2.88
CA ARG A 148 2.63 4.37 -4.26
C ARG A 148 4.14 4.50 -4.46
N GLN A 149 4.77 5.56 -3.95
CA GLN A 149 6.22 5.75 -4.02
C GLN A 149 6.98 4.66 -3.25
N LEU A 150 6.53 4.33 -2.04
CA LEU A 150 7.13 3.27 -1.24
C LEU A 150 7.06 1.91 -1.96
N ARG A 151 5.89 1.56 -2.47
CA ARG A 151 5.64 0.32 -3.24
C ARG A 151 6.54 0.22 -4.46
N MET A 152 6.65 1.30 -5.22
CA MET A 152 7.47 1.36 -6.42
C MET A 152 8.94 1.09 -6.10
N HIS A 153 9.50 1.78 -5.10
CA HIS A 153 10.88 1.55 -4.68
C HIS A 153 11.11 0.12 -4.17
N ALA A 154 10.13 -0.43 -3.42
CA ALA A 154 10.21 -1.82 -2.95
C ALA A 154 10.20 -2.83 -4.11
N LEU A 155 9.36 -2.63 -5.14
CA LEU A 155 9.31 -3.49 -6.33
C LEU A 155 10.62 -3.43 -7.15
N GLU A 156 11.20 -2.24 -7.33
CA GLU A 156 12.51 -2.08 -7.98
C GLU A 156 13.61 -2.81 -7.19
N ALA A 157 13.64 -2.63 -5.87
CA ALA A 157 14.60 -3.29 -5.00
C ALA A 157 14.43 -4.83 -5.02
N LEU A 158 13.19 -5.30 -4.96
CA LEU A 158 12.87 -6.73 -5.04
C LEU A 158 13.32 -7.35 -6.37
N CYS A 159 13.05 -6.67 -7.50
CA CYS A 159 13.51 -7.10 -8.81
C CYS A 159 15.05 -7.26 -8.83
N ALA A 160 15.78 -6.27 -8.32
CA ALA A 160 17.24 -6.31 -8.27
C ALA A 160 17.77 -7.42 -7.34
N GLN A 161 17.18 -7.61 -6.17
CA GLN A 161 17.54 -8.68 -5.22
C GLN A 161 17.32 -10.06 -5.83
N LEU A 162 16.15 -10.31 -6.42
CA LEU A 162 15.79 -11.58 -7.04
C LEU A 162 16.68 -11.88 -8.24
N THR A 163 17.05 -10.85 -9.03
CA THR A 163 18.03 -10.96 -10.12
C THR A 163 19.38 -11.43 -9.60
N SER A 164 19.88 -10.82 -8.52
CA SER A 164 21.17 -11.19 -7.91
C SER A 164 21.19 -12.62 -7.36
N LEU A 165 20.03 -13.15 -6.98
CA LEU A 165 19.85 -14.52 -6.49
C LEU A 165 19.60 -15.54 -7.62
N GLY A 166 19.57 -15.11 -8.89
CA GLY A 166 19.27 -15.98 -10.04
C GLY A 166 17.80 -16.42 -10.12
N ARG A 167 16.88 -15.77 -9.36
CA ARG A 167 15.45 -16.07 -9.37
C ARG A 167 14.74 -15.24 -10.44
N PHE A 168 15.14 -15.43 -11.71
CA PHE A 168 14.78 -14.55 -12.82
C PHE A 168 13.28 -14.43 -13.06
N GLY A 169 12.52 -15.53 -13.03
CA GLY A 169 11.07 -15.48 -13.23
C GLY A 169 10.36 -14.54 -12.24
N HIS A 170 10.71 -14.60 -10.95
CA HIS A 170 10.16 -13.71 -9.93
C HIS A 170 10.73 -12.29 -10.07
N ALA A 171 12.00 -12.13 -10.49
CA ALA A 171 12.58 -10.81 -10.75
C ALA A 171 11.82 -10.08 -11.87
N VAL A 172 11.52 -10.78 -12.96
CA VAL A 172 10.73 -10.24 -14.09
C VAL A 172 9.32 -9.88 -13.63
N GLU A 173 8.64 -10.71 -12.82
CA GLU A 173 7.33 -10.39 -12.25
C GLU A 173 7.38 -9.10 -11.42
N ALA A 174 8.38 -8.94 -10.55
CA ALA A 174 8.57 -7.73 -9.76
C ALA A 174 8.87 -6.49 -10.62
N GLY A 175 9.71 -6.64 -11.65
CA GLY A 175 10.03 -5.57 -12.60
C GLY A 175 8.81 -5.13 -13.42
N LEU A 176 7.99 -6.06 -13.91
CA LEU A 176 6.74 -5.76 -14.62
C LEU A 176 5.74 -5.05 -13.69
N ALA A 177 5.65 -5.47 -12.43
CA ALA A 177 4.81 -4.79 -11.45
C ALA A 177 5.30 -3.36 -11.18
N ALA A 178 6.62 -3.11 -11.10
CA ALA A 178 7.18 -1.77 -10.94
C ALA A 178 6.83 -0.88 -12.14
N VAL A 179 6.98 -1.38 -13.37
CA VAL A 179 6.60 -0.68 -14.62
C VAL A 179 5.11 -0.36 -14.64
N ALA A 180 4.25 -1.26 -14.17
CA ALA A 180 2.80 -1.05 -14.13
C ALA A 180 2.39 0.07 -13.13
N VAL A 181 3.13 0.26 -12.03
CA VAL A 181 2.89 1.35 -11.07
C VAL A 181 3.17 2.73 -11.68
N GLU A 182 4.25 2.84 -12.47
CA GLU A 182 4.68 4.09 -13.10
C GLU A 182 5.33 3.83 -14.46
N PRO A 183 4.55 3.78 -15.54
CA PRO A 183 5.04 3.39 -16.87
C PRO A 183 6.09 4.31 -17.48
N LEU A 184 6.18 5.58 -17.05
CA LEU A 184 7.18 6.52 -17.57
C LEU A 184 8.47 6.57 -16.73
N ARG A 185 8.56 5.76 -15.69
CA ARG A 185 9.71 5.76 -14.79
C ARG A 185 10.86 4.87 -15.32
N GLU A 186 11.93 5.49 -15.74
CA GLU A 186 13.08 4.80 -16.36
C GLU A 186 13.75 3.79 -15.40
N SER A 187 13.81 4.05 -14.09
CA SER A 187 14.43 3.10 -13.13
C SER A 187 13.71 1.75 -13.07
N ALA A 188 12.37 1.74 -13.20
CA ALA A 188 11.58 0.51 -13.25
C ALA A 188 11.92 -0.32 -14.52
N HIS A 189 11.99 0.34 -15.68
CA HIS A 189 12.42 -0.32 -16.93
C HIS A 189 13.85 -0.81 -16.85
N ARG A 190 14.74 -0.07 -16.20
CA ARG A 190 16.16 -0.44 -16.01
C ARG A 190 16.32 -1.74 -15.24
N VAL A 191 15.62 -1.90 -14.11
CA VAL A 191 15.73 -3.13 -13.30
C VAL A 191 15.12 -4.33 -14.03
N LEU A 192 14.05 -4.15 -14.78
CA LEU A 192 13.43 -5.20 -15.60
C LEU A 192 14.35 -5.63 -16.75
N ILE A 193 14.93 -4.67 -17.49
CA ILE A 193 15.90 -4.97 -18.56
C ILE A 193 17.12 -5.70 -17.98
N ALA A 194 17.63 -5.26 -16.83
CA ALA A 194 18.74 -5.93 -16.16
C ALA A 194 18.41 -7.39 -15.79
N ALA A 195 17.17 -7.66 -15.35
CA ALA A 195 16.69 -9.02 -15.07
C ALA A 195 16.67 -9.90 -16.34
N TYR A 196 16.15 -9.39 -17.46
CA TYR A 196 16.17 -10.11 -18.73
C TYR A 196 17.61 -10.40 -19.21
N LEU A 197 18.50 -9.43 -19.09
CA LEU A 197 19.91 -9.63 -19.49
C LEU A 197 20.62 -10.65 -18.59
N ALA A 198 20.37 -10.63 -17.28
CA ALA A 198 20.95 -11.58 -16.33
C ALA A 198 20.42 -13.01 -16.55
N GLU A 199 19.20 -13.17 -17.02
CA GLU A 199 18.60 -14.44 -17.45
C GLU A 199 19.21 -14.95 -18.77
N GLY A 200 19.91 -14.09 -19.54
CA GLY A 200 20.39 -14.37 -20.90
C GLY A 200 19.34 -14.08 -21.98
N ASN A 201 18.28 -13.40 -21.67
CA ASN A 201 17.11 -13.16 -22.53
C ASN A 201 17.24 -11.81 -23.27
N LEU A 202 18.31 -11.70 -24.11
CA LEU A 202 18.64 -10.48 -24.84
C LEU A 202 17.46 -9.95 -25.70
N CYS A 203 16.72 -10.86 -26.34
CA CYS A 203 15.61 -10.48 -27.21
C CYS A 203 14.53 -9.70 -26.44
N GLU A 204 14.18 -10.16 -25.24
CA GLU A 204 13.19 -9.48 -24.37
C GLU A 204 13.72 -8.13 -23.88
N ALA A 205 14.99 -8.06 -23.49
CA ALA A 205 15.62 -6.80 -23.07
C ALA A 205 15.58 -5.75 -24.20
N VAL A 206 15.88 -6.15 -25.44
CA VAL A 206 15.82 -5.25 -26.60
C VAL A 206 14.41 -4.82 -26.90
N ARG A 207 13.46 -5.76 -26.96
CA ARG A 207 12.05 -5.45 -27.21
C ARG A 207 11.51 -4.46 -26.19
N HIS A 208 11.75 -4.71 -24.90
CA HIS A 208 11.27 -3.85 -23.83
C HIS A 208 11.88 -2.44 -23.88
N LEU A 209 13.17 -2.30 -24.26
CA LEU A 209 13.79 -0.99 -24.48
C LEU A 209 13.14 -0.22 -25.63
N GLU A 210 12.79 -0.89 -26.74
CA GLU A 210 12.14 -0.22 -27.87
C GLU A 210 10.68 0.17 -27.53
N GLU A 211 9.94 -0.66 -26.81
CA GLU A 211 8.61 -0.35 -26.30
C GLU A 211 8.66 0.89 -25.38
N PHE A 212 9.62 0.94 -24.45
CA PHE A 212 9.78 2.10 -23.56
C PHE A 212 10.21 3.36 -24.32
N ARG A 213 11.04 3.25 -25.34
CA ARG A 213 11.42 4.37 -26.21
C ARG A 213 10.20 4.95 -26.91
N ALA A 214 9.36 4.11 -27.49
CA ALA A 214 8.14 4.54 -28.16
C ALA A 214 7.18 5.24 -27.18
N LEU A 215 7.02 4.67 -25.98
CA LEU A 215 6.17 5.25 -24.92
C LEU A 215 6.66 6.63 -24.47
N LEU A 216 7.97 6.82 -24.28
CA LEU A 216 8.56 8.11 -23.90
C LEU A 216 8.41 9.17 -25.00
N ASP A 217 8.65 8.77 -26.25
CA ASP A 217 8.49 9.67 -27.41
C ASP A 217 7.04 10.13 -27.56
N GLU A 218 6.08 9.21 -27.50
CA GLU A 218 4.65 9.49 -27.60
C GLU A 218 4.13 10.36 -26.44
N SER A 219 4.57 10.08 -25.20
CA SER A 219 4.03 10.73 -24.01
C SER A 219 4.70 12.06 -23.68
N LEU A 220 6.01 12.18 -23.91
CA LEU A 220 6.85 13.30 -23.46
C LEU A 220 7.73 13.90 -24.55
N GLY A 221 7.85 13.28 -25.73
CA GLY A 221 8.74 13.73 -26.80
C GLY A 221 10.24 13.59 -26.44
N VAL A 222 10.60 12.65 -25.56
CA VAL A 222 11.98 12.48 -25.12
C VAL A 222 12.48 11.05 -25.36
N ALA A 223 13.81 10.88 -25.47
CA ALA A 223 14.43 9.57 -25.59
C ALA A 223 14.84 9.01 -24.21
N PRO A 224 14.97 7.68 -24.07
CA PRO A 224 15.58 7.07 -22.88
C PRO A 224 16.98 7.61 -22.61
N SER A 225 17.42 7.58 -21.34
CA SER A 225 18.77 8.02 -20.99
C SER A 225 19.86 7.20 -21.71
N PRO A 226 21.02 7.81 -22.02
CA PRO A 226 22.16 7.09 -22.59
C PRO A 226 22.58 5.88 -21.75
N GLY A 227 22.44 5.96 -20.43
CA GLY A 227 22.78 4.88 -19.51
C GLY A 227 21.88 3.65 -19.68
N LEU A 228 20.58 3.83 -19.93
CA LEU A 228 19.67 2.72 -20.19
C LEU A 228 19.96 2.08 -21.56
N VAL A 229 20.20 2.89 -22.58
CA VAL A 229 20.53 2.39 -23.92
C VAL A 229 21.84 1.61 -23.90
N ALA A 230 22.86 2.13 -23.21
CA ALA A 230 24.16 1.45 -23.08
C ALA A 230 24.08 0.08 -22.41
N LEU A 231 23.15 -0.11 -21.46
CA LEU A 231 22.94 -1.39 -20.77
C LEU A 231 22.64 -2.52 -21.76
N VAL A 232 21.81 -2.26 -22.76
CA VAL A 232 21.46 -3.26 -23.80
C VAL A 232 22.54 -3.33 -24.89
N ALA A 233 23.20 -2.21 -25.24
CA ALA A 233 24.23 -2.18 -26.25
C ALA A 233 25.46 -3.04 -25.88
N VAL A 234 25.89 -2.99 -24.63
CA VAL A 234 27.00 -3.80 -24.11
C VAL A 234 26.68 -5.28 -24.17
N ALA A 235 25.44 -5.69 -23.95
CA ALA A 235 25.04 -7.10 -24.01
C ALA A 235 24.93 -7.67 -25.45
N ARG A 236 24.96 -6.78 -26.47
CA ARG A 236 24.95 -7.18 -27.90
C ARG A 236 26.36 -7.43 -28.49
N SER A 237 27.42 -6.98 -27.80
CA SER A 237 28.81 -7.10 -28.24
C SER A 237 29.48 -8.34 -27.67
#